data_9b0dd2bac4b92273c1221ecdb5675900
#
_entry.id   9b0dd2bac4b92273c1221ecdb5675900
#
_cell.length_a   1.000
_cell.length_b   1.000
_cell.length_c   1.000
_cell.angle_alpha   90.00
_cell.angle_beta   90.00
_cell.angle_gamma   90.00
#
_symmetry.space_group_name_H-M   'P 1'
#
loop_
_entity.id
_entity.type
_entity.pdbx_description
1 polymer ?
#
loop_
_entity_poly.entity_id
_entity_poly.type
_entity_poly.pdbx_seq_one_letter_code
_entity_poly.pdbx_strand_id
1 'polypeptide(L)'
;MRVFVATEISSDKIFNSISKLQSEININAKPVELYNLHFTLQFLGEISQETVEKVMISLNSVKFSRFMVNFKGVGVFPKLKFPRVIWIGTDENGGNLLIELAKKIENVLTPLGFSVDKPFKPHITVFRIKNKVGDISKELDKFKSVDFGTQEITGFKLKQSVLSSKGSVYFDLMEIKAES
;
A
#
# COMPACT_ATOMS: atom_id res chain seq x y z
N MET A 1 -15.46 3.63 12.57
CA MET A 1 -14.72 4.21 11.43
C MET A 1 -13.55 3.29 11.11
N ARG A 2 -13.47 2.81 9.87
CA ARG A 2 -12.42 1.89 9.43
C ARG A 2 -11.23 2.70 8.93
N VAL A 3 -10.07 2.56 9.56
CA VAL A 3 -8.91 3.40 9.27
C VAL A 3 -7.62 2.60 9.07
N PHE A 4 -6.70 3.20 8.33
CA PHE A 4 -5.39 2.64 8.06
C PHE A 4 -4.38 3.76 7.81
N VAL A 5 -3.11 3.45 7.99
CA VAL A 5 -2.00 4.35 7.70
C VAL A 5 -1.36 3.95 6.38
N ALA A 6 -1.17 4.91 5.50
CA ALA A 6 -0.67 4.62 4.15
C ALA A 6 0.20 5.74 3.60
N THR A 7 1.04 5.39 2.62
CA THR A 7 1.69 6.38 1.77
C THR A 7 1.28 6.13 0.33
N GLU A 8 1.00 7.20 -0.40
CA GLU A 8 0.37 7.15 -1.71
C GLU A 8 1.38 7.26 -2.85
N ILE A 9 0.97 6.78 -4.03
CA ILE A 9 1.69 7.04 -5.27
C ILE A 9 1.26 8.42 -5.76
N SER A 10 2.23 9.22 -6.21
CA SER A 10 2.01 10.57 -6.74
C SER A 10 2.68 10.82 -8.09
N SER A 11 3.55 9.90 -8.55
CA SER A 11 4.27 10.05 -9.82
C SER A 11 3.41 9.63 -11.00
N ASP A 12 3.20 10.54 -11.96
CA ASP A 12 2.47 10.25 -13.19
C ASP A 12 3.13 9.14 -14.00
N LYS A 13 4.45 9.08 -14.00
CA LYS A 13 5.20 8.02 -14.68
C LYS A 13 4.84 6.64 -14.09
N ILE A 14 4.77 6.54 -12.78
CA ILE A 14 4.41 5.29 -12.11
C ILE A 14 2.94 4.96 -12.39
N PHE A 15 2.03 5.91 -12.31
CA PHE A 15 0.63 5.68 -12.67
C PHE A 15 0.49 5.12 -14.08
N ASN A 16 1.21 5.70 -15.04
CA ASN A 16 1.17 5.25 -16.43
C ASN A 16 1.73 3.83 -16.59
N SER A 17 2.84 3.52 -15.91
CA SER A 17 3.44 2.18 -15.94
C SER A 17 2.53 1.13 -15.33
N ILE A 18 1.85 1.45 -14.22
CA ILE A 18 0.90 0.53 -13.58
C ILE A 18 -0.35 0.35 -14.43
N SER A 19 -0.87 1.43 -15.01
CA SER A 19 -2.02 1.37 -15.93
C SER A 19 -1.72 0.45 -17.13
N LYS A 20 -0.51 0.55 -17.68
CA LYS A 20 -0.06 -0.33 -18.75
C LYS A 20 -0.03 -1.79 -18.31
N LEU A 21 0.54 -2.07 -17.14
CA LEU A 21 0.53 -3.43 -16.57
C LEU A 21 -0.89 -3.95 -16.43
N GLN A 22 -1.79 -3.15 -15.87
CA GLN A 22 -3.18 -3.55 -15.66
C GLN A 22 -3.90 -3.87 -16.98
N SER A 23 -3.55 -3.17 -18.07
CA SER A 23 -4.13 -3.41 -19.38
C SER A 23 -3.55 -4.65 -20.09
N GLU A 24 -2.33 -5.03 -19.77
CA GLU A 24 -1.62 -6.14 -20.42
C GLU A 24 -1.85 -7.49 -19.73
N ILE A 25 -2.19 -7.51 -18.45
CA ILE A 25 -2.50 -8.77 -17.75
C ILE A 25 -3.91 -9.23 -18.14
N ASN A 26 -3.97 -10.39 -18.78
CA ASN A 26 -5.24 -10.95 -19.23
C ASN A 26 -5.76 -11.99 -18.22
N ILE A 27 -6.43 -11.49 -17.20
CA ILE A 27 -7.09 -12.32 -16.17
C ILE A 27 -8.43 -11.71 -15.81
N ASN A 28 -9.34 -12.55 -15.31
CA ASN A 28 -10.64 -12.08 -14.82
C ASN A 28 -10.49 -11.54 -13.39
N ALA A 29 -9.99 -10.32 -13.28
CA ALA A 29 -9.74 -9.66 -12.01
C ALA A 29 -10.05 -8.17 -12.12
N LYS A 30 -10.38 -7.55 -10.98
CA LYS A 30 -10.65 -6.13 -10.93
C LYS A 30 -9.36 -5.34 -10.70
N PRO A 31 -8.94 -4.48 -11.62
CA PRO A 31 -7.79 -3.59 -11.38
C PRO A 31 -8.16 -2.58 -10.27
N VAL A 32 -7.18 -2.27 -9.44
CA VAL A 32 -7.33 -1.21 -8.43
C VAL A 32 -7.30 0.14 -9.16
N GLU A 33 -8.23 1.02 -8.80
CA GLU A 33 -8.27 2.37 -9.36
C GLU A 33 -6.95 3.10 -9.06
N LEU A 34 -6.41 3.82 -10.04
CA LEU A 34 -5.11 4.47 -9.89
C LEU A 34 -5.04 5.42 -8.69
N TYR A 35 -6.11 6.16 -8.43
CA TYR A 35 -6.17 7.07 -7.29
C TYR A 35 -6.22 6.38 -5.93
N ASN A 36 -6.44 5.05 -5.89
CA ASN A 36 -6.42 4.25 -4.68
C ASN A 36 -5.11 3.51 -4.44
N LEU A 37 -4.13 3.64 -5.34
CA LEU A 37 -2.85 2.95 -5.20
C LEU A 37 -2.03 3.51 -4.03
N HIS A 38 -1.62 2.65 -3.11
CA HIS A 38 -0.88 3.04 -1.92
C HIS A 38 -0.12 1.87 -1.30
N PHE A 39 0.88 2.19 -0.47
CA PHE A 39 1.43 1.23 0.49
C PHE A 39 0.62 1.34 1.78
N THR A 40 0.01 0.25 2.21
CA THR A 40 -0.58 0.20 3.55
C THR A 40 0.54 -0.06 4.55
N LEU A 41 0.83 0.94 5.38
CA LEU A 41 1.89 0.84 6.39
C LEU A 41 1.39 0.15 7.66
N GLN A 42 0.15 0.43 8.07
CA GLN A 42 -0.50 -0.28 9.17
C GLN A 42 -2.01 -0.16 9.07
N PHE A 43 -2.69 -1.29 9.20
CA PHE A 43 -4.13 -1.34 9.23
C PHE A 43 -4.62 -1.30 10.68
N LEU A 44 -5.53 -0.39 11.00
CA LEU A 44 -6.02 -0.22 12.38
C LEU A 44 -7.40 -0.82 12.59
N GLY A 45 -8.15 -1.05 11.52
CA GLY A 45 -9.48 -1.63 11.59
C GLY A 45 -10.57 -0.64 11.97
N GLU A 46 -11.65 -1.16 12.52
CA GLU A 46 -12.79 -0.35 12.93
C GLU A 46 -12.55 0.23 14.30
N ILE A 47 -12.50 1.55 14.42
CA ILE A 47 -12.23 2.24 15.67
C ILE A 47 -13.18 3.44 15.87
N SER A 48 -13.32 3.88 17.12
CA SER A 48 -14.18 5.01 17.48
C SER A 48 -13.55 6.35 17.09
N GLN A 49 -14.37 7.38 17.02
CA GLN A 49 -13.88 8.74 16.77
C GLN A 49 -12.88 9.18 17.86
N GLU A 50 -13.14 8.84 19.11
CA GLU A 50 -12.21 9.14 20.21
C GLU A 50 -10.84 8.47 20.00
N THR A 51 -10.83 7.22 19.58
CA THR A 51 -9.59 6.50 19.29
C THR A 51 -8.86 7.11 18.10
N VAL A 52 -9.59 7.53 17.06
CA VAL A 52 -8.99 8.22 15.90
C VAL A 52 -8.23 9.47 16.37
N GLU A 53 -8.80 10.25 17.26
CA GLU A 53 -8.15 11.46 17.78
C GLU A 53 -6.83 11.14 18.50
N LYS A 54 -6.82 10.08 19.31
CA LYS A 54 -5.61 9.61 20.00
C LYS A 54 -4.56 9.12 19.00
N VAL A 55 -4.98 8.41 17.97
CA VAL A 55 -4.11 7.95 16.89
C VAL A 55 -3.47 9.15 16.18
N MET A 56 -4.26 10.16 15.85
CA MET A 56 -3.76 11.37 15.18
C MET A 56 -2.68 12.08 16.02
N ILE A 57 -2.88 12.19 17.31
CA ILE A 57 -1.88 12.79 18.23
C ILE A 57 -0.59 11.98 18.22
N SER A 58 -0.70 10.66 18.33
CA SER A 58 0.47 9.77 18.33
C SER A 58 1.23 9.80 16.99
N LEU A 59 0.50 9.78 15.87
CA LEU A 59 1.13 9.83 14.55
C LEU A 59 1.87 11.14 14.31
N ASN A 60 1.40 12.23 14.90
CA ASN A 60 2.03 13.54 14.76
C ASN A 60 3.44 13.59 15.36
N SER A 61 3.79 12.65 16.22
CA SER A 61 5.13 12.54 16.83
C SER A 61 6.13 11.77 15.94
N VAL A 62 5.67 11.11 14.88
CA VAL A 62 6.55 10.36 13.98
C VAL A 62 7.39 11.32 13.15
N LYS A 63 8.71 11.12 13.19
CA LYS A 63 9.67 11.93 12.44
C LYS A 63 10.50 11.02 11.53
N PHE A 64 10.62 11.41 10.27
CA PHE A 64 11.42 10.69 9.28
C PHE A 64 11.88 11.65 8.19
N SER A 65 12.95 11.26 7.50
CA SER A 65 13.48 12.01 6.35
C SER A 65 12.91 11.45 5.06
N ARG A 66 12.81 12.27 4.03
CA ARG A 66 12.41 11.85 2.68
C ARG A 66 13.32 10.74 2.18
N PHE A 67 12.77 9.84 1.39
CA PHE A 67 13.56 8.78 0.78
C PHE A 67 12.98 8.35 -0.56
N MET A 68 13.82 7.75 -1.39
CA MET A 68 13.43 7.26 -2.72
C MET A 68 13.03 5.80 -2.66
N VAL A 69 12.00 5.43 -3.42
CA VAL A 69 11.58 4.04 -3.64
C VAL A 69 11.50 3.79 -5.12
N ASN A 70 12.17 2.75 -5.59
CA ASN A 70 12.03 2.25 -6.95
C ASN A 70 11.00 1.12 -6.95
N PHE A 71 9.98 1.24 -7.79
CA PHE A 71 8.90 0.26 -7.90
C PHE A 71 9.29 -0.78 -8.94
N LYS A 72 9.44 -2.03 -8.53
CA LYS A 72 9.81 -3.10 -9.43
C LYS A 72 9.37 -4.47 -8.95
N GLY A 73 9.19 -5.36 -9.90
CA GLY A 73 8.78 -6.72 -9.63
C GLY A 73 7.28 -6.84 -9.39
N VAL A 74 6.76 -8.01 -9.67
CA VAL A 74 5.34 -8.34 -9.51
C VAL A 74 5.23 -9.64 -8.74
N GLY A 75 4.30 -9.70 -7.82
CA GLY A 75 4.04 -10.92 -7.06
C GLY A 75 2.57 -11.09 -6.75
N VAL A 76 2.27 -12.15 -6.02
CA VAL A 76 0.89 -12.49 -5.65
C VAL A 76 0.82 -12.91 -4.19
N PHE A 77 -0.37 -12.74 -3.61
CA PHE A 77 -0.74 -13.35 -2.34
C PHE A 77 -2.01 -14.15 -2.54
N PRO A 78 -2.23 -15.26 -1.84
CA PRO A 78 -1.25 -15.99 -1.04
C PRO A 78 -0.24 -16.79 -1.88
N LYS A 79 -0.61 -17.22 -3.10
CA LYS A 79 0.27 -17.99 -3.99
C LYS A 79 -0.23 -18.01 -5.43
N LEU A 80 0.67 -18.32 -6.37
CA LEU A 80 0.39 -18.30 -7.81
C LEU A 80 -0.75 -19.22 -8.25
N LYS A 81 -0.93 -20.36 -7.60
CA LYS A 81 -2.01 -21.31 -7.92
C LYS A 81 -3.38 -20.85 -7.45
N PHE A 82 -3.43 -20.04 -6.39
CA PHE A 82 -4.66 -19.50 -5.81
C PHE A 82 -4.50 -18.03 -5.48
N PRO A 83 -4.28 -17.19 -6.52
CA PRO A 83 -4.01 -15.77 -6.28
C PRO A 83 -5.27 -15.04 -5.83
N ARG A 84 -5.12 -14.11 -4.89
CA ARG A 84 -6.18 -13.21 -4.42
C ARG A 84 -5.81 -11.76 -4.62
N VAL A 85 -4.51 -11.47 -4.67
CA VAL A 85 -3.98 -10.14 -4.86
C VAL A 85 -2.76 -10.23 -5.76
N ILE A 86 -2.70 -9.36 -6.77
CA ILE A 86 -1.48 -9.12 -7.52
C ILE A 86 -0.91 -7.79 -7.03
N TRP A 87 0.38 -7.77 -6.73
CA TRP A 87 1.04 -6.60 -6.19
C TRP A 87 2.34 -6.28 -6.91
N ILE A 88 2.76 -5.02 -6.80
CA ILE A 88 4.06 -4.53 -7.27
C ILE A 88 4.95 -4.33 -6.05
N GLY A 89 6.20 -4.76 -6.16
CA GLY A 89 7.20 -4.63 -5.10
C GLY A 89 8.10 -3.41 -5.27
N THR A 90 9.18 -3.42 -4.51
CA THR A 90 10.14 -2.32 -4.46
C THR A 90 11.56 -2.85 -4.55
N ASP A 91 12.52 -1.93 -4.77
CA ASP A 91 13.93 -2.21 -4.55
C ASP A 91 14.20 -2.50 -3.06
N GLU A 92 15.32 -3.15 -2.77
CA GLU A 92 15.66 -3.53 -1.40
C GLU A 92 15.85 -2.32 -0.49
N ASN A 93 16.62 -1.34 -0.92
CA ASN A 93 16.89 -0.14 -0.11
C ASN A 93 15.63 0.66 0.18
N GLY A 94 14.83 0.96 -0.84
CA GLY A 94 13.55 1.67 -0.67
C GLY A 94 12.57 0.88 0.18
N GLY A 95 12.52 -0.45 -0.03
CA GLY A 95 11.70 -1.33 0.79
C GLY A 95 12.09 -1.32 2.25
N ASN A 96 13.39 -1.35 2.56
CA ASN A 96 13.88 -1.29 3.93
C ASN A 96 13.52 0.05 4.60
N LEU A 97 13.58 1.16 3.87
CA LEU A 97 13.20 2.45 4.40
C LEU A 97 11.68 2.54 4.67
N LEU A 98 10.87 1.91 3.84
CA LEU A 98 9.43 1.77 4.10
C LEU A 98 9.17 0.92 5.36
N ILE A 99 9.93 -0.16 5.55
CA ILE A 99 9.85 -1.00 6.74
C ILE A 99 10.22 -0.20 7.99
N GLU A 100 11.25 0.62 7.93
CA GLU A 100 11.64 1.50 9.04
C GLU A 100 10.53 2.50 9.38
N LEU A 101 9.92 3.11 8.37
CA LEU A 101 8.81 4.04 8.58
C LEU A 101 7.60 3.32 9.21
N ALA A 102 7.24 2.15 8.71
CA ALA A 102 6.16 1.34 9.28
C ALA A 102 6.45 0.98 10.75
N LYS A 103 7.72 0.68 11.08
CA LYS A 103 8.13 0.38 12.46
C LYS A 103 7.99 1.59 13.38
N LYS A 104 8.37 2.77 12.92
CA LYS A 104 8.16 4.02 13.68
C LYS A 104 6.68 4.26 13.97
N ILE A 105 5.83 4.03 12.99
CA ILE A 105 4.38 4.14 13.13
C ILE A 105 3.86 3.13 14.16
N GLU A 106 4.24 1.87 14.03
CA GLU A 106 3.86 0.82 14.98
C GLU A 106 4.27 1.19 16.42
N ASN A 107 5.50 1.69 16.60
CA ASN A 107 6.01 2.04 17.92
C ASN A 107 5.16 3.11 18.63
N VAL A 108 4.66 4.11 17.91
CA VAL A 108 3.82 5.15 18.54
C VAL A 108 2.36 4.69 18.72
N LEU A 109 1.92 3.68 17.98
CA LEU A 109 0.55 3.17 18.07
C LEU A 109 0.41 1.98 19.03
N THR A 110 1.50 1.29 19.35
CA THR A 110 1.48 0.17 20.30
C THR A 110 0.91 0.56 21.67
N PRO A 111 1.24 1.72 22.27
CA PRO A 111 0.63 2.12 23.53
C PRO A 111 -0.89 2.31 23.48
N LEU A 112 -1.46 2.50 22.30
CA LEU A 112 -2.91 2.61 22.09
C LEU A 112 -3.58 1.26 21.83
N GLY A 113 -2.81 0.16 21.86
CA GLY A 113 -3.32 -1.20 21.64
C GLY A 113 -3.22 -1.70 20.22
N PHE A 114 -2.54 -0.98 19.33
CA PHE A 114 -2.36 -1.39 17.94
C PHE A 114 -0.99 -2.04 17.75
N SER A 115 -1.00 -3.32 17.48
CA SER A 115 0.19 -4.09 17.13
C SER A 115 -0.04 -4.82 15.81
N VAL A 116 1.03 -5.22 15.15
CA VAL A 116 0.95 -5.97 13.89
C VAL A 116 1.26 -7.44 14.15
N ASP A 117 0.46 -8.32 13.58
CA ASP A 117 0.65 -9.77 13.72
C ASP A 117 1.75 -10.29 12.81
N LYS A 118 2.00 -9.60 11.70
CA LYS A 118 2.99 -10.00 10.70
C LYS A 118 3.87 -8.81 10.33
N PRO A 119 5.17 -9.05 10.02
CA PRO A 119 6.04 -7.99 9.55
C PRO A 119 5.46 -7.30 8.30
N PHE A 120 5.64 -5.99 8.22
CA PHE A 120 5.26 -5.21 7.06
C PHE A 120 6.06 -5.66 5.84
N LYS A 121 5.37 -5.95 4.76
CA LYS A 121 5.99 -6.33 3.48
C LYS A 121 5.64 -5.25 2.44
N PRO A 122 6.63 -4.47 1.96
CA PRO A 122 6.37 -3.41 1.01
C PRO A 122 5.76 -3.94 -0.29
N HIS A 123 4.51 -3.54 -0.56
CA HIS A 123 3.82 -3.92 -1.79
C HIS A 123 2.67 -2.95 -2.06
N ILE A 124 2.36 -2.80 -3.34
CA ILE A 124 1.19 -2.05 -3.80
C ILE A 124 0.27 -3.00 -4.52
N THR A 125 -0.94 -3.16 -4.02
CA THR A 125 -1.96 -4.00 -4.66
C THR A 125 -2.43 -3.32 -5.94
N VAL A 126 -2.35 -4.04 -7.07
CA VAL A 126 -2.79 -3.54 -8.39
C VAL A 126 -3.97 -4.31 -8.95
N PHE A 127 -4.24 -5.51 -8.48
CA PHE A 127 -5.45 -6.30 -8.79
C PHE A 127 -5.97 -7.00 -7.56
N ARG A 128 -7.29 -7.05 -7.45
CA ARG A 128 -8.00 -7.90 -6.49
C ARG A 128 -8.79 -8.96 -7.24
N ILE A 129 -8.58 -10.21 -6.85
CA ILE A 129 -9.16 -11.37 -7.51
C ILE A 129 -10.21 -11.98 -6.60
N LYS A 130 -11.47 -11.89 -7.01
CA LYS A 130 -12.60 -12.45 -6.26
C LYS A 130 -12.92 -13.87 -6.69
N ASN A 131 -12.77 -14.17 -7.98
CA ASN A 131 -13.10 -15.46 -8.57
C ASN A 131 -11.86 -16.34 -8.73
N LYS A 132 -12.08 -17.63 -8.90
CA LYS A 132 -10.98 -18.56 -9.17
C LYS A 132 -10.48 -18.33 -10.61
N VAL A 133 -9.23 -17.94 -10.75
CA VAL A 133 -8.59 -17.67 -12.05
C VAL A 133 -7.53 -18.72 -12.43
N GLY A 134 -7.26 -19.68 -11.53
CA GLY A 134 -6.25 -20.70 -11.73
C GLY A 134 -4.82 -20.18 -11.55
N ASP A 135 -3.85 -20.91 -12.09
CA ASP A 135 -2.43 -20.57 -11.99
C ASP A 135 -2.08 -19.45 -12.99
N ILE A 136 -1.59 -18.34 -12.47
CA ILE A 136 -1.20 -17.17 -13.28
C ILE A 136 0.29 -16.99 -13.44
N SER A 137 1.10 -18.04 -13.17
CA SER A 137 2.56 -17.98 -13.26
C SER A 137 3.04 -17.48 -14.61
N LYS A 138 2.46 -18.00 -15.70
CA LYS A 138 2.85 -17.61 -17.07
C LYS A 138 2.53 -16.15 -17.36
N GLU A 139 1.37 -15.66 -16.91
CA GLU A 139 0.99 -14.27 -17.10
C GLU A 139 1.94 -13.32 -16.37
N LEU A 140 2.35 -13.68 -15.17
CA LEU A 140 3.22 -12.82 -14.36
C LEU A 140 4.69 -12.90 -14.74
N ASP A 141 5.15 -13.98 -15.35
CA ASP A 141 6.54 -14.13 -15.76
C ASP A 141 7.01 -13.02 -16.70
N LYS A 142 6.11 -12.48 -17.50
CA LYS A 142 6.39 -11.37 -18.41
C LYS A 142 6.77 -10.08 -17.69
N PHE A 143 6.40 -9.95 -16.42
CA PHE A 143 6.52 -8.71 -15.65
C PHE A 143 7.52 -8.78 -14.50
N LYS A 144 8.21 -9.90 -14.32
CA LYS A 144 9.15 -10.11 -13.20
C LYS A 144 10.25 -9.06 -13.10
N SER A 145 10.71 -8.56 -14.24
CA SER A 145 11.83 -7.63 -14.33
C SER A 145 11.41 -6.20 -14.71
N VAL A 146 10.11 -5.93 -14.72
CA VAL A 146 9.63 -4.59 -15.09
C VAL A 146 9.94 -3.60 -13.99
N ASP A 147 10.52 -2.46 -14.40
CA ASP A 147 10.77 -1.30 -13.55
C ASP A 147 9.66 -0.28 -13.82
N PHE A 148 8.87 0.02 -12.79
CA PHE A 148 7.74 0.93 -12.91
C PHE A 148 8.11 2.38 -12.65
N GLY A 149 9.33 2.65 -12.20
CA GLY A 149 9.82 4.00 -11.92
C GLY A 149 10.14 4.21 -10.46
N THR A 150 10.62 5.41 -10.17
CA THR A 150 11.08 5.81 -8.84
C THR A 150 10.26 6.99 -8.35
N GLN A 151 9.94 7.00 -7.07
CA GLN A 151 9.21 8.08 -6.42
C GLN A 151 9.84 8.43 -5.09
N GLU A 152 9.87 9.72 -4.76
CA GLU A 152 10.24 10.18 -3.44
C GLU A 152 9.06 10.03 -2.47
N ILE A 153 9.30 9.40 -1.33
CA ILE A 153 8.32 9.32 -0.24
C ILE A 153 8.51 10.55 0.64
N THR A 154 7.50 11.41 0.67
CA THR A 154 7.53 12.70 1.35
C THR A 154 6.57 12.81 2.52
N GLY A 155 5.77 11.78 2.77
CA GLY A 155 4.79 11.79 3.85
C GLY A 155 3.98 10.52 3.90
N PHE A 156 3.15 10.43 4.92
CA PHE A 156 2.14 9.38 5.03
C PHE A 156 0.83 9.99 5.54
N LYS A 157 -0.24 9.23 5.41
CA LYS A 157 -1.58 9.69 5.78
C LYS A 157 -2.29 8.69 6.66
N LEU A 158 -3.15 9.19 7.53
CA LEU A 158 -4.20 8.39 8.15
C LEU A 158 -5.42 8.52 7.25
N LYS A 159 -5.95 7.39 6.81
CA LYS A 159 -7.06 7.33 5.86
C LYS A 159 -8.23 6.55 6.43
N GLN A 160 -9.43 6.96 6.06
CA GLN A 160 -10.67 6.23 6.32
C GLN A 160 -11.09 5.49 5.06
N SER A 161 -11.50 4.22 5.22
CA SER A 161 -12.08 3.43 4.14
C SER A 161 -13.59 3.32 4.35
N VAL A 162 -14.34 3.67 3.31
CA VAL A 162 -15.79 3.51 3.28
C VAL A 162 -16.15 2.62 2.11
N LEU A 163 -16.92 1.57 2.38
CA LEU A 163 -17.39 0.67 1.32
C LEU A 163 -18.52 1.34 0.54
N SER A 164 -18.41 1.32 -0.79
CA SER A 164 -19.46 1.76 -1.70
C SER A 164 -19.84 0.63 -2.66
N SER A 165 -20.91 0.81 -3.42
CA SER A 165 -21.32 -0.14 -4.46
C SER A 165 -20.26 -0.36 -5.54
N LYS A 166 -19.36 0.59 -5.71
CA LYS A 166 -18.28 0.54 -6.71
C LYS A 166 -16.92 0.16 -6.13
N GLY A 167 -16.86 -0.20 -4.84
CA GLY A 167 -15.64 -0.55 -4.14
C GLY A 167 -15.31 0.40 -3.01
N SER A 168 -14.09 0.32 -2.49
CA SER A 168 -13.65 1.17 -1.38
C SER A 168 -13.40 2.60 -1.84
N VAL A 169 -13.88 3.55 -1.04
CA VAL A 169 -13.60 4.98 -1.20
C VAL A 169 -12.80 5.43 0.01
N TYR A 170 -11.69 6.12 -0.22
CA TYR A 170 -10.77 6.54 0.83
C TYR A 170 -10.85 8.05 1.06
N PHE A 171 -10.82 8.44 2.34
CA PHE A 171 -10.81 9.84 2.77
C PHE A 171 -9.58 10.10 3.61
N ASP A 172 -8.92 11.22 3.38
CA ASP A 172 -7.77 11.62 4.18
C ASP A 172 -8.24 12.25 5.50
N LEU A 173 -7.78 11.70 6.61
CA LEU A 173 -8.06 12.26 7.94
C LEU A 173 -6.91 13.14 8.42
N MET A 174 -5.67 12.83 8.03
CA MET A 174 -4.48 13.51 8.49
C MET A 174 -3.32 13.21 7.55
N GLU A 175 -2.43 14.18 7.37
CA GLU A 175 -1.17 14.00 6.64
C GLU A 175 0.00 14.37 7.55
N ILE A 176 1.03 13.51 7.56
CA ILE A 176 2.30 13.75 8.24
C ILE A 176 3.37 13.84 7.16
N LYS A 177 4.05 14.99 7.11
CA LYS A 177 5.12 15.22 6.14
C LYS A 177 6.48 14.86 6.71
N ALA A 178 7.38 14.39 5.84
CA ALA A 178 8.77 14.16 6.18
C ALA A 178 9.44 15.49 6.59
N GLU A 179 10.47 15.41 7.41
CA GLU A 179 11.17 16.61 7.90
C GLU A 179 11.91 17.34 6.78
N SER A 180 12.60 16.63 5.94
CA SER A 180 13.35 17.22 4.82
C SER A 180 14.05 16.17 3.97
#